data_f4c59495109a149b2d4502d7500c285f
#
_entry.id   f4c59495109a149b2d4502d7500c285f
#
_cell.length_a   1.000
_cell.length_b   1.000
_cell.length_c   1.000
_cell.angle_alpha   90.00
_cell.angle_beta   90.00
_cell.angle_gamma   90.00
#
_symmetry.space_group_name_H-M   'P 1'
#
loop_
_entity.id
_entity.type
_entity.pdbx_description
1 polymer ?
#
loop_
_entity_poly.entity_id
_entity_poly.type
_entity_poly.pdbx_seq_one_letter_code
_entity_poly.pdbx_strand_id
1 'polypeptide(L)'
;MKVPEPTLDTAGGTPGRPAARRPGRPSGGVGGAEQRLRLIDAALALFARQGILDTSLAAIAREAGVTPAMVHYYFKTRDQLIDVLIDERFVPLRESLGDIFAEHPDDPVAALTALVQRFVALGQRNPWFPPLWVRDVISEGGVLRQRMLERVGREHQEKAHTAIARWQSEGRLNPALEPALLFQSLMGLTLLPLATSQMWRGDAQQPHVGVEAIARHAVALITEGVGPGRIDAHADTGIDTD
;
A
#
# COMPACT_ATOMS: atom_id res chain seq x y z
N MET A 1 10.30 -66.95 79.09
CA MET A 1 11.19 -66.04 78.47
C MET A 1 10.51 -65.59 77.18
N LYS A 2 9.92 -64.42 77.17
CA LYS A 2 8.97 -63.94 76.17
C LYS A 2 9.70 -62.93 75.24
N VAL A 3 9.71 -63.18 73.96
CA VAL A 3 10.31 -62.35 72.90
C VAL A 3 9.22 -61.39 72.48
N PRO A 4 9.44 -60.08 72.39
CA PRO A 4 8.45 -59.14 71.80
C PRO A 4 8.58 -59.03 70.33
N GLU A 5 7.44 -59.00 69.64
CA GLU A 5 7.29 -58.71 68.19
C GLU A 5 7.53 -57.24 67.88
N PRO A 6 8.01 -56.90 66.64
CA PRO A 6 8.14 -55.55 66.17
C PRO A 6 6.82 -55.07 65.51
N THR A 7 6.34 -53.92 65.90
CA THR A 7 5.23 -53.18 65.30
C THR A 7 5.65 -52.51 64.00
N LEU A 8 4.91 -52.83 62.90
CA LEU A 8 4.99 -52.17 61.61
C LEU A 8 4.22 -50.84 61.66
N ASP A 9 4.94 -49.75 61.43
CA ASP A 9 4.39 -48.41 61.28
C ASP A 9 4.19 -48.16 59.76
N THR A 10 2.94 -48.11 59.29
CA THR A 10 2.55 -47.79 57.92
C THR A 10 2.17 -46.34 57.81
N ALA A 11 3.13 -45.48 57.49
CA ALA A 11 2.85 -44.10 57.08
C ALA A 11 2.71 -44.06 55.52
N GLY A 12 1.48 -44.08 55.05
CA GLY A 12 1.08 -43.86 53.68
C GLY A 12 1.22 -42.37 53.29
N GLY A 13 2.31 -42.00 52.62
CA GLY A 13 2.47 -40.70 51.99
C GLY A 13 1.84 -40.72 50.59
N THR A 14 0.74 -39.95 50.43
CA THR A 14 0.10 -39.68 49.14
C THR A 14 1.03 -38.82 48.27
N PRO A 15 1.35 -39.21 47.03
CA PRO A 15 2.18 -38.37 46.12
C PRO A 15 1.39 -37.15 45.71
N GLY A 16 1.93 -35.94 46.05
CA GLY A 16 1.40 -34.64 45.70
C GLY A 16 1.31 -34.46 44.17
N ARG A 17 0.10 -34.13 43.74
CA ARG A 17 -0.25 -33.77 42.36
C ARG A 17 0.62 -32.58 41.93
N PRO A 18 1.34 -32.65 40.79
CA PRO A 18 2.13 -31.51 40.32
C PRO A 18 1.25 -30.30 40.04
N ALA A 19 1.58 -29.17 40.63
CA ALA A 19 0.90 -27.91 40.43
C ALA A 19 0.94 -27.51 38.97
N ALA A 20 -0.24 -27.31 38.34
CA ALA A 20 -0.37 -26.83 36.98
C ALA A 20 0.36 -25.47 36.87
N ARG A 21 1.39 -25.44 36.02
CA ARG A 21 2.09 -24.20 35.66
C ARG A 21 1.07 -23.25 35.08
N ARG A 22 0.85 -22.11 35.73
CA ARG A 22 0.07 -20.99 35.21
C ARG A 22 0.72 -20.53 33.91
N PRO A 23 -0.07 -20.31 32.83
CA PRO A 23 0.48 -19.76 31.60
C PRO A 23 1.14 -18.42 31.94
N GLY A 24 2.44 -18.31 31.62
CA GLY A 24 3.20 -17.09 31.82
C GLY A 24 2.56 -15.96 31.02
N ARG A 25 2.48 -14.78 31.63
CA ARG A 25 2.07 -13.51 31.00
C ARG A 25 2.93 -13.34 29.73
N PRO A 26 2.33 -13.09 28.54
CA PRO A 26 3.10 -12.85 27.34
C PRO A 26 4.06 -11.68 27.59
N SER A 27 5.33 -11.91 27.42
CA SER A 27 6.36 -10.86 27.48
C SER A 27 6.06 -9.87 26.36
N GLY A 28 5.56 -8.65 26.70
CA GLY A 28 5.26 -7.56 25.80
C GLY A 28 6.53 -6.90 25.22
N GLY A 29 7.41 -7.75 24.68
CA GLY A 29 8.65 -7.37 24.05
C GLY A 29 8.58 -7.48 22.52
N VAL A 30 9.67 -7.86 21.90
CA VAL A 30 9.91 -7.99 20.45
C VAL A 30 8.79 -8.79 19.73
N GLY A 31 8.22 -9.82 20.36
CA GLY A 31 7.12 -10.61 19.78
C GLY A 31 5.80 -9.86 19.58
N GLY A 32 5.52 -8.85 20.43
CA GLY A 32 4.29 -8.05 20.29
C GLY A 32 4.34 -7.10 19.10
N ALA A 33 5.47 -6.43 18.90
CA ALA A 33 5.66 -5.53 17.75
C ALA A 33 5.62 -6.31 16.44
N GLU A 34 6.25 -7.48 16.39
CA GLU A 34 6.24 -8.35 15.21
C GLU A 34 4.83 -8.88 14.87
N GLN A 35 4.04 -9.25 15.89
CA GLN A 35 2.64 -9.66 15.68
C GLN A 35 1.79 -8.52 15.14
N ARG A 36 1.99 -7.30 15.63
CA ARG A 36 1.29 -6.10 15.12
C ARG A 36 1.64 -5.84 13.65
N LEU A 37 2.91 -5.93 13.27
CA LEU A 37 3.33 -5.77 11.87
C LEU A 37 2.72 -6.84 10.97
N ARG A 38 2.72 -8.11 11.39
CA ARG A 38 2.06 -9.20 10.63
C ARG A 38 0.58 -8.94 10.41
N LEU A 39 -0.12 -8.37 11.39
CA LEU A 39 -1.53 -7.99 11.25
C LEU A 39 -1.72 -6.86 10.22
N ILE A 40 -0.84 -5.85 10.22
CA ILE A 40 -0.83 -4.76 9.24
C ILE A 40 -0.61 -5.32 7.84
N ASP A 41 0.38 -6.18 7.65
CA ASP A 41 0.71 -6.76 6.35
C ASP A 41 -0.39 -7.71 5.85
N ALA A 42 -1.00 -8.50 6.73
CA ALA A 42 -2.16 -9.34 6.42
C ALA A 42 -3.38 -8.51 6.01
N ALA A 43 -3.63 -7.39 6.69
CA ALA A 43 -4.71 -6.48 6.34
C ALA A 43 -4.51 -5.89 4.94
N LEU A 44 -3.30 -5.39 4.63
CA LEU A 44 -2.97 -4.84 3.30
C LEU A 44 -3.14 -5.88 2.19
N ALA A 45 -2.66 -7.11 2.42
CA ALA A 45 -2.79 -8.20 1.46
C ALA A 45 -4.27 -8.55 1.19
N LEU A 46 -5.10 -8.62 2.22
CA LEU A 46 -6.53 -8.89 2.10
C LEU A 46 -7.27 -7.73 1.42
N PHE A 47 -6.99 -6.49 1.82
CA PHE A 47 -7.61 -5.31 1.22
C PHE A 47 -7.28 -5.20 -0.27
N ALA A 48 -6.05 -5.51 -0.66
CA ALA A 48 -5.66 -5.55 -2.07
C ALA A 48 -6.39 -6.63 -2.87
N ARG A 49 -6.62 -7.82 -2.27
CA ARG A 49 -7.26 -8.96 -2.95
C ARG A 49 -8.77 -8.83 -3.06
N GLN A 50 -9.43 -8.42 -1.99
CA GLN A 50 -10.90 -8.48 -1.89
C GLN A 50 -11.58 -7.15 -1.51
N GLY A 51 -10.80 -6.10 -1.22
CA GLY A 51 -11.31 -4.79 -0.81
C GLY A 51 -11.47 -4.64 0.70
N ILE A 52 -11.57 -3.39 1.15
CA ILE A 52 -11.67 -3.05 2.58
C ILE A 52 -13.03 -3.45 3.15
N LEU A 53 -14.11 -3.16 2.42
CA LEU A 53 -15.47 -3.40 2.92
C LEU A 53 -15.76 -4.89 3.12
N ASP A 54 -15.23 -5.74 2.24
CA ASP A 54 -15.42 -7.20 2.26
C ASP A 54 -14.43 -7.93 3.18
N THR A 55 -13.53 -7.19 3.86
CA THR A 55 -12.54 -7.77 4.75
C THR A 55 -12.95 -7.60 6.21
N SER A 56 -13.15 -8.72 6.90
CA SER A 56 -13.45 -8.73 8.34
C SER A 56 -12.16 -8.78 9.18
N LEU A 57 -12.22 -8.26 10.42
CA LEU A 57 -11.10 -8.39 11.38
C LEU A 57 -10.77 -9.87 11.69
N ALA A 58 -11.77 -10.76 11.66
CA ALA A 58 -11.55 -12.19 11.82
C ALA A 58 -10.78 -12.80 10.63
N ALA A 59 -11.03 -12.34 9.40
CA ALA A 59 -10.25 -12.76 8.23
C ALA A 59 -8.79 -12.31 8.35
N ILE A 60 -8.56 -11.08 8.82
CA ILE A 60 -7.20 -10.56 9.07
C ILE A 60 -6.48 -11.37 10.14
N ALA A 61 -7.16 -11.72 11.23
CA ALA A 61 -6.60 -12.59 12.28
C ALA A 61 -6.13 -13.93 11.71
N ARG A 62 -6.98 -14.57 10.92
CA ARG A 62 -6.69 -15.86 10.27
C ARG A 62 -5.51 -15.77 9.30
N GLU A 63 -5.47 -14.75 8.46
CA GLU A 63 -4.37 -14.50 7.51
C GLU A 63 -3.04 -14.27 8.24
N ALA A 64 -3.05 -13.52 9.34
CA ALA A 64 -1.88 -13.26 10.17
C ALA A 64 -1.46 -14.42 11.08
N GLY A 65 -2.25 -15.50 11.15
CA GLY A 65 -1.98 -16.64 12.03
C GLY A 65 -2.11 -16.31 13.52
N VAL A 66 -3.02 -15.37 13.89
CA VAL A 66 -3.26 -14.96 15.28
C VAL A 66 -4.74 -15.12 15.65
N THR A 67 -5.05 -14.99 16.94
CA THR A 67 -6.44 -15.05 17.41
C THR A 67 -7.18 -13.74 17.14
N PRO A 68 -8.51 -13.76 16.94
CA PRO A 68 -9.30 -12.53 16.80
C PRO A 68 -9.14 -11.57 17.98
N ALA A 69 -8.93 -12.08 19.19
CA ALA A 69 -8.68 -11.27 20.37
C ALA A 69 -7.40 -10.43 20.25
N MET A 70 -6.37 -10.94 19.56
CA MET A 70 -5.15 -10.19 19.29
C MET A 70 -5.39 -9.02 18.34
N VAL A 71 -6.24 -9.17 17.32
CA VAL A 71 -6.61 -8.07 16.44
C VAL A 71 -7.29 -6.95 17.22
N HIS A 72 -8.27 -7.31 18.07
CA HIS A 72 -8.98 -6.36 18.94
C HIS A 72 -8.08 -5.72 20.00
N TYR A 73 -7.02 -6.39 20.41
CA TYR A 73 -6.02 -5.83 21.32
C TYR A 73 -5.23 -4.70 20.66
N TYR A 74 -4.78 -4.88 19.41
CA TYR A 74 -4.02 -3.88 18.67
C TYR A 74 -4.89 -2.83 17.99
N PHE A 75 -6.03 -3.26 17.44
CA PHE A 75 -6.92 -2.43 16.62
C PHE A 75 -8.36 -2.66 17.05
N LYS A 76 -8.88 -1.80 17.90
CA LYS A 76 -10.22 -1.94 18.49
C LYS A 76 -11.32 -1.97 17.45
N THR A 77 -11.14 -1.22 16.34
CA THR A 77 -12.07 -1.12 15.21
C THR A 77 -11.35 -1.24 13.89
N ARG A 78 -12.12 -1.53 12.82
CA ARG A 78 -11.61 -1.48 11.44
C ARG A 78 -11.11 -0.08 11.09
N ASP A 79 -11.82 0.95 11.51
CA ASP A 79 -11.47 2.35 11.25
C ASP A 79 -10.12 2.71 11.86
N GLN A 80 -9.86 2.29 13.08
CA GLN A 80 -8.55 2.48 13.71
C GLN A 80 -7.44 1.74 12.96
N LEU A 81 -7.70 0.53 12.47
CA LEU A 81 -6.74 -0.19 11.65
C LEU A 81 -6.45 0.57 10.35
N ILE A 82 -7.47 1.10 9.68
CA ILE A 82 -7.30 1.88 8.46
C ILE A 82 -6.47 3.14 8.73
N ASP A 83 -6.73 3.86 9.81
CA ASP A 83 -5.96 5.03 10.21
C ASP A 83 -4.48 4.69 10.42
N VAL A 84 -4.20 3.60 11.13
CA VAL A 84 -2.83 3.09 11.32
C VAL A 84 -2.16 2.71 9.99
N LEU A 85 -2.91 2.08 9.08
CA LEU A 85 -2.37 1.75 7.75
C LEU A 85 -2.00 3.00 6.95
N ILE A 86 -2.83 4.04 7.03
CA ILE A 86 -2.52 5.32 6.38
C ILE A 86 -1.24 5.91 6.97
N ASP A 87 -1.18 6.03 8.29
CA ASP A 87 -0.05 6.67 8.96
C ASP A 87 1.27 5.87 8.80
N GLU A 88 1.23 4.55 8.85
CA GLU A 88 2.44 3.72 8.88
C GLU A 88 2.86 3.12 7.53
N ARG A 89 1.99 3.17 6.52
CA ARG A 89 2.29 2.62 5.18
C ARG A 89 2.11 3.65 4.07
N PHE A 90 0.96 4.32 3.99
CA PHE A 90 0.67 5.23 2.88
C PHE A 90 1.41 6.55 3.00
N VAL A 91 1.49 7.15 4.20
CA VAL A 91 2.25 8.40 4.41
C VAL A 91 3.74 8.19 4.08
N PRO A 92 4.44 7.17 4.61
CA PRO A 92 5.82 6.91 4.23
C PRO A 92 6.03 6.58 2.75
N LEU A 93 5.07 5.87 2.11
CA LEU A 93 5.12 5.64 0.67
C LEU A 93 5.13 6.95 -0.11
N ARG A 94 4.24 7.85 0.27
CA ARG A 94 4.18 9.16 -0.37
C ARG A 94 5.43 9.99 -0.14
N GLU A 95 5.93 10.02 1.09
CA GLU A 95 7.18 10.71 1.44
C GLU A 95 8.36 10.16 0.64
N SER A 96 8.37 8.84 0.37
CA SER A 96 9.42 8.20 -0.45
C SER A 96 9.45 8.65 -1.90
N LEU A 97 8.38 9.28 -2.40
CA LEU A 97 8.38 9.91 -3.72
C LEU A 97 9.25 11.18 -3.77
N GLY A 98 9.55 11.79 -2.62
CA GLY A 98 10.36 13.00 -2.51
C GLY A 98 9.70 14.23 -3.14
N ASP A 99 10.47 15.29 -3.27
CA ASP A 99 10.06 16.51 -3.96
C ASP A 99 10.70 16.58 -5.34
N ILE A 100 10.14 15.81 -6.28
CA ILE A 100 10.64 15.70 -7.66
C ILE A 100 10.70 17.04 -8.37
N PHE A 101 9.75 17.94 -8.07
CA PHE A 101 9.69 19.25 -8.71
C PHE A 101 10.83 20.15 -8.20
N ALA A 102 11.25 19.99 -6.96
CA ALA A 102 12.43 20.68 -6.43
C ALA A 102 13.74 20.05 -6.91
N GLU A 103 13.76 18.73 -7.13
CA GLU A 103 14.93 18.03 -7.66
C GLU A 103 15.21 18.36 -9.14
N HIS A 104 14.16 18.62 -9.93
CA HIS A 104 14.21 18.91 -11.36
C HIS A 104 13.45 20.21 -11.70
N PRO A 105 13.85 21.37 -11.13
CA PRO A 105 13.06 22.58 -11.26
C PRO A 105 12.91 23.09 -12.70
N ASP A 106 13.90 22.82 -13.54
CA ASP A 106 13.98 23.36 -14.89
C ASP A 106 13.85 22.30 -16.01
N ASP A 107 13.64 21.05 -15.65
CA ASP A 107 13.51 19.94 -16.60
C ASP A 107 12.24 19.12 -16.35
N PRO A 108 11.11 19.50 -16.99
CA PRO A 108 9.85 18.78 -16.82
C PRO A 108 9.91 17.31 -17.25
N VAL A 109 10.67 17.01 -18.31
CA VAL A 109 10.79 15.65 -18.84
C VAL A 109 11.55 14.77 -17.85
N ALA A 110 12.65 15.26 -17.29
CA ALA A 110 13.41 14.55 -16.27
C ALA A 110 12.56 14.37 -14.97
N ALA A 111 11.83 15.40 -14.53
CA ALA A 111 10.93 15.32 -13.38
C ALA A 111 9.88 14.23 -13.55
N LEU A 112 9.16 14.22 -14.67
CA LEU A 112 8.08 13.27 -14.92
C LEU A 112 8.62 11.86 -15.16
N THR A 113 9.78 11.72 -15.80
CA THR A 113 10.48 10.44 -15.97
C THR A 113 10.88 9.87 -14.59
N ALA A 114 11.45 10.68 -13.72
CA ALA A 114 11.80 10.27 -12.36
C ALA A 114 10.57 9.85 -11.57
N LEU A 115 9.44 10.56 -11.71
CA LEU A 115 8.18 10.23 -11.06
C LEU A 115 7.64 8.86 -11.51
N VAL A 116 7.67 8.56 -12.82
CA VAL A 116 7.31 7.24 -13.35
C VAL A 116 8.18 6.14 -12.74
N GLN A 117 9.50 6.34 -12.74
CA GLN A 117 10.44 5.37 -12.17
C GLN A 117 10.17 5.12 -10.69
N ARG A 118 9.86 6.17 -9.92
CA ARG A 118 9.50 6.05 -8.50
C ARG A 118 8.18 5.32 -8.29
N PHE A 119 7.15 5.59 -9.09
CA PHE A 119 5.89 4.84 -9.03
C PHE A 119 6.07 3.36 -9.33
N VAL A 120 6.83 3.04 -10.35
CA VAL A 120 7.12 1.64 -10.70
C VAL A 120 7.90 0.95 -9.57
N ALA A 121 8.96 1.58 -9.04
CA ALA A 121 9.74 1.05 -7.94
C ALA A 121 8.90 0.89 -6.66
N LEU A 122 7.99 1.83 -6.39
CA LEU A 122 7.05 1.78 -5.27
C LEU A 122 6.12 0.57 -5.40
N GLY A 123 5.53 0.36 -6.59
CA GLY A 123 4.66 -0.78 -6.85
C GLY A 123 5.39 -2.13 -6.75
N GLN A 124 6.65 -2.19 -7.19
CA GLN A 124 7.49 -3.39 -7.04
C GLN A 124 7.79 -3.73 -5.57
N ARG A 125 8.17 -2.73 -4.79
CA ARG A 125 8.49 -2.91 -3.36
C ARG A 125 7.25 -3.20 -2.51
N ASN A 126 6.07 -2.76 -2.98
CA ASN A 126 4.80 -2.87 -2.27
C ASN A 126 3.74 -3.51 -3.18
N PRO A 127 3.78 -4.83 -3.41
CA PRO A 127 2.87 -5.51 -4.36
C PRO A 127 1.38 -5.35 -4.02
N TRP A 128 1.04 -5.04 -2.78
CA TRP A 128 -0.31 -4.75 -2.33
C TRP A 128 -0.82 -3.37 -2.80
N PHE A 129 0.10 -2.42 -3.07
CA PHE A 129 -0.28 -1.03 -3.33
C PHE A 129 -1.00 -0.81 -4.68
N PRO A 130 -0.50 -1.29 -5.85
CA PRO A 130 -1.18 -1.06 -7.11
C PRO A 130 -2.62 -1.58 -7.16
N PRO A 131 -2.93 -2.84 -6.78
CA PRO A 131 -4.31 -3.34 -6.80
C PRO A 131 -5.21 -2.65 -5.77
N LEU A 132 -4.68 -2.30 -4.60
CA LEU A 132 -5.43 -1.56 -3.59
C LEU A 132 -5.73 -0.13 -4.06
N TRP A 133 -4.77 0.53 -4.72
CA TRP A 133 -4.95 1.86 -5.28
C TRP A 133 -6.06 1.87 -6.34
N VAL A 134 -6.04 0.94 -7.29
CA VAL A 134 -7.07 0.81 -8.34
C VAL A 134 -8.44 0.54 -7.72
N ARG A 135 -8.50 -0.32 -6.72
CA ARG A 135 -9.79 -0.75 -6.14
C ARG A 135 -10.43 0.30 -5.24
N ASP A 136 -9.65 0.99 -4.45
CA ASP A 136 -10.17 1.74 -3.30
C ASP A 136 -9.84 3.23 -3.33
N VAL A 137 -8.69 3.62 -3.91
CA VAL A 137 -8.29 5.04 -3.97
C VAL A 137 -8.93 5.76 -5.14
N ILE A 138 -9.07 5.11 -6.31
CA ILE A 138 -9.70 5.72 -7.48
C ILE A 138 -11.21 5.51 -7.55
N SER A 139 -11.76 4.57 -6.77
CA SER A 139 -13.19 4.29 -6.76
C SER A 139 -13.96 5.40 -6.06
N GLU A 140 -15.12 5.77 -6.61
CA GLU A 140 -16.06 6.66 -5.94
C GLU A 140 -16.54 5.99 -4.63
N GLY A 141 -16.38 6.69 -3.49
CA GLY A 141 -16.71 6.13 -2.17
C GLY A 141 -15.64 5.23 -1.54
N GLY A 142 -14.45 5.15 -2.13
CA GLY A 142 -13.32 4.43 -1.52
C GLY A 142 -12.96 4.97 -0.13
N VAL A 143 -12.96 4.09 0.86
CA VAL A 143 -12.74 4.45 2.28
C VAL A 143 -11.35 5.09 2.48
N LEU A 144 -10.33 4.61 1.78
CA LEU A 144 -8.97 5.13 1.87
C LEU A 144 -8.84 6.53 1.27
N ARG A 145 -9.52 6.80 0.14
CA ARG A 145 -9.38 8.07 -0.57
C ARG A 145 -9.67 9.27 0.32
N GLN A 146 -10.84 9.26 0.98
CA GLN A 146 -11.24 10.37 1.85
C GLN A 146 -10.24 10.58 2.98
N ARG A 147 -9.90 9.51 3.70
CA ARG A 147 -8.98 9.57 4.84
C ARG A 147 -7.55 9.95 4.45
N MET A 148 -7.09 9.50 3.28
CA MET A 148 -5.79 9.92 2.74
C MET A 148 -5.76 11.42 2.44
N LEU A 149 -6.82 11.98 1.84
CA LEU A 149 -6.91 13.42 1.58
C LEU A 149 -6.88 14.24 2.87
N GLU A 150 -7.55 13.76 3.91
CA GLU A 150 -7.56 14.41 5.23
C GLU A 150 -6.17 14.40 5.89
N ARG A 151 -5.41 13.29 5.74
CA ARG A 151 -4.10 13.10 6.40
C ARG A 151 -2.94 13.75 5.66
N VAL A 152 -2.93 13.61 4.34
CA VAL A 152 -1.78 14.00 3.51
C VAL A 152 -1.90 15.46 3.04
N GLY A 153 -3.12 16.01 3.06
CA GLY A 153 -3.39 17.35 2.59
C GLY A 153 -3.22 17.52 1.07
N ARG A 154 -3.38 18.76 0.60
CA ARG A 154 -3.28 19.12 -0.83
C ARG A 154 -1.97 19.79 -1.21
N GLU A 155 -1.10 20.05 -0.25
CA GLU A 155 0.12 20.87 -0.45
C GLU A 155 0.98 20.38 -1.64
N HIS A 156 1.16 19.07 -1.77
CA HIS A 156 1.96 18.53 -2.86
C HIS A 156 1.27 18.61 -4.22
N GLN A 157 -0.07 18.56 -4.25
CA GLN A 157 -0.82 18.77 -5.49
C GLN A 157 -0.69 20.23 -5.93
N GLU A 158 -0.74 21.15 -4.99
CA GLU A 158 -0.57 22.58 -5.25
C GLU A 158 0.85 22.89 -5.76
N LYS A 159 1.88 22.30 -5.16
CA LYS A 159 3.27 22.40 -5.64
C LYS A 159 3.42 21.84 -7.06
N ALA A 160 2.84 20.68 -7.32
CA ALA A 160 2.85 20.07 -8.65
C ALA A 160 2.16 20.97 -9.68
N HIS A 161 0.96 21.48 -9.38
CA HIS A 161 0.23 22.39 -10.27
C HIS A 161 1.02 23.66 -10.55
N THR A 162 1.63 24.26 -9.53
CA THR A 162 2.45 25.47 -9.67
C THR A 162 3.67 25.22 -10.58
N ALA A 163 4.37 24.10 -10.39
CA ALA A 163 5.51 23.76 -11.22
C ALA A 163 5.10 23.49 -12.69
N ILE A 164 4.02 22.75 -12.91
CA ILE A 164 3.49 22.44 -14.25
C ILE A 164 3.06 23.74 -14.96
N ALA A 165 2.28 24.60 -14.30
CA ALA A 165 1.84 25.88 -14.88
C ALA A 165 3.02 26.78 -15.25
N ARG A 166 4.08 26.82 -14.43
CA ARG A 166 5.30 27.54 -14.71
C ARG A 166 5.98 26.97 -15.97
N TRP A 167 6.19 25.66 -16.06
CA TRP A 167 6.83 25.03 -17.23
C TRP A 167 6.05 25.24 -18.52
N GLN A 168 4.72 25.26 -18.45
CA GLN A 168 3.87 25.58 -19.61
C GLN A 168 4.04 27.06 -20.02
N SER A 169 4.05 28.00 -19.08
CA SER A 169 4.25 29.42 -19.37
C SER A 169 5.63 29.74 -19.93
N GLU A 170 6.64 28.94 -19.57
CA GLU A 170 8.01 29.03 -20.09
C GLU A 170 8.22 28.29 -21.43
N GLY A 171 7.18 27.62 -21.96
CA GLY A 171 7.24 26.83 -23.19
C GLY A 171 8.08 25.54 -23.08
N ARG A 172 8.35 25.07 -21.85
CA ARG A 172 9.13 23.87 -21.57
C ARG A 172 8.27 22.61 -21.52
N LEU A 173 6.98 22.77 -21.33
CA LEU A 173 5.98 21.70 -21.29
C LEU A 173 4.90 21.98 -22.32
N ASN A 174 4.40 20.93 -22.95
CA ASN A 174 3.30 21.01 -23.92
C ASN A 174 2.09 21.74 -23.31
N PRO A 175 1.67 22.90 -23.87
CA PRO A 175 0.57 23.69 -23.34
C PRO A 175 -0.81 23.00 -23.47
N ALA A 176 -0.94 21.98 -24.32
CA ALA A 176 -2.18 21.21 -24.48
C ALA A 176 -2.40 20.19 -23.34
N LEU A 177 -1.41 19.96 -22.49
CA LEU A 177 -1.58 19.08 -21.33
C LEU A 177 -2.39 19.79 -20.24
N GLU A 178 -3.42 19.10 -19.75
CA GLU A 178 -4.19 19.55 -18.59
C GLU A 178 -3.42 19.25 -17.30
N PRO A 179 -2.96 20.28 -16.53
CA PRO A 179 -2.15 20.07 -15.34
C PRO A 179 -2.82 19.17 -14.29
N ALA A 180 -4.14 19.27 -14.15
CA ALA A 180 -4.91 18.48 -13.18
C ALA A 180 -4.91 16.97 -13.52
N LEU A 181 -4.76 16.62 -14.80
CA LEU A 181 -4.78 15.23 -15.26
C LEU A 181 -3.40 14.59 -15.32
N LEU A 182 -2.32 15.38 -15.35
CA LEU A 182 -0.98 14.87 -15.61
C LEU A 182 -0.55 13.82 -14.57
N PHE A 183 -0.71 14.13 -13.29
CA PHE A 183 -0.38 13.20 -12.21
C PHE A 183 -1.23 11.93 -12.27
N GLN A 184 -2.52 12.06 -12.55
CA GLN A 184 -3.45 10.92 -12.66
C GLN A 184 -3.09 10.04 -13.85
N SER A 185 -2.71 10.65 -14.99
CA SER A 185 -2.25 9.94 -16.18
C SER A 185 -0.99 9.13 -15.89
N LEU A 186 -0.01 9.71 -15.19
CA LEU A 186 1.21 9.00 -14.79
C LEU A 186 0.93 7.80 -13.87
N MET A 187 0.05 7.97 -12.89
CA MET A 187 -0.38 6.86 -12.04
C MET A 187 -1.12 5.79 -12.85
N GLY A 188 -1.97 6.18 -13.79
CA GLY A 188 -2.66 5.27 -14.71
C GLY A 188 -1.71 4.48 -15.58
N LEU A 189 -0.70 5.14 -16.17
CA LEU A 189 0.33 4.51 -16.99
C LEU A 189 1.26 3.55 -16.23
N THR A 190 1.33 3.65 -14.90
CA THR A 190 2.24 2.86 -14.07
C THR A 190 1.51 1.87 -13.18
N LEU A 191 0.63 2.36 -12.30
CA LEU A 191 -0.01 1.51 -11.28
C LEU A 191 -1.10 0.61 -11.85
N LEU A 192 -1.84 1.05 -12.88
CA LEU A 192 -2.85 0.21 -13.50
C LEU A 192 -2.25 -1.01 -14.20
N PRO A 193 -1.23 -0.88 -15.08
CA PRO A 193 -0.54 -2.05 -15.64
C PRO A 193 0.10 -2.94 -14.57
N LEU A 194 0.67 -2.38 -13.50
CA LEU A 194 1.22 -3.17 -12.39
C LEU A 194 0.13 -3.97 -11.66
N ALA A 195 -1.03 -3.37 -11.42
CA ALA A 195 -2.17 -4.05 -10.77
C ALA A 195 -2.72 -5.18 -11.65
N THR A 196 -2.85 -4.95 -12.96
CA THR A 196 -3.43 -5.91 -13.90
C THR A 196 -2.45 -6.97 -14.38
N SER A 197 -1.14 -6.70 -14.39
CA SER A 197 -0.11 -7.66 -14.81
C SER A 197 -0.16 -8.98 -14.03
N GLN A 198 -0.64 -8.95 -12.79
CA GLN A 198 -0.82 -10.16 -11.99
C GLN A 198 -2.00 -11.02 -12.46
N MET A 199 -3.03 -10.39 -13.02
CA MET A 199 -4.21 -11.09 -13.56
C MET A 199 -3.86 -11.89 -14.82
N TRP A 200 -2.88 -11.42 -15.60
CA TRP A 200 -2.46 -12.06 -16.86
C TRP A 200 -1.38 -13.14 -16.68
N ARG A 201 -0.78 -13.27 -15.50
CA ARG A 201 0.27 -14.28 -15.23
C ARG A 201 -0.18 -15.74 -15.41
N GLY A 202 -1.47 -15.99 -15.41
CA GLY A 202 -2.06 -17.32 -15.60
C GLY A 202 -2.58 -17.59 -17.02
N ASP A 203 -2.58 -16.58 -17.89
CA ASP A 203 -3.11 -16.67 -19.23
C ASP A 203 -1.97 -16.84 -20.26
N ALA A 204 -1.84 -18.08 -20.79
CA ALA A 204 -0.82 -18.41 -21.78
C ALA A 204 -0.95 -17.63 -23.12
N GLN A 205 -2.09 -16.97 -23.35
CA GLN A 205 -2.37 -16.20 -24.56
C GLN A 205 -1.99 -14.72 -24.41
N GLN A 206 -1.72 -14.24 -23.17
CA GLN A 206 -1.32 -12.87 -22.92
C GLN A 206 0.20 -12.75 -22.81
N PRO A 207 0.83 -11.78 -23.48
CA PRO A 207 2.26 -11.55 -23.35
C PRO A 207 2.58 -11.15 -21.90
N HIS A 208 3.57 -11.80 -21.30
CA HIS A 208 4.05 -11.42 -19.98
C HIS A 208 4.75 -10.05 -20.07
N VAL A 209 4.07 -9.00 -19.60
CA VAL A 209 4.63 -7.66 -19.52
C VAL A 209 5.37 -7.51 -18.19
N GLY A 210 6.69 -7.48 -18.26
CA GLY A 210 7.55 -7.25 -17.09
C GLY A 210 7.51 -5.78 -16.62
N VAL A 211 7.92 -5.56 -15.40
CA VAL A 211 7.89 -4.23 -14.75
C VAL A 211 8.77 -3.22 -15.50
N GLU A 212 9.92 -3.66 -16.04
CA GLU A 212 10.80 -2.83 -16.85
C GLU A 212 10.14 -2.39 -18.16
N ALA A 213 9.29 -3.24 -18.74
CA ALA A 213 8.54 -2.89 -19.95
C ALA A 213 7.47 -1.83 -19.64
N ILE A 214 6.79 -1.91 -18.49
CA ILE A 214 5.85 -0.88 -18.03
C ILE A 214 6.56 0.46 -17.86
N ALA A 215 7.72 0.46 -17.19
CA ALA A 215 8.51 1.68 -17.00
C ALA A 215 8.95 2.30 -18.34
N ARG A 216 9.54 1.50 -19.24
CA ARG A 216 9.97 1.98 -20.56
C ARG A 216 8.82 2.53 -21.38
N HIS A 217 7.68 1.84 -21.39
CA HIS A 217 6.48 2.27 -22.11
C HIS A 217 5.96 3.61 -21.58
N ALA A 218 5.83 3.76 -20.27
CA ALA A 218 5.37 5.00 -19.65
C ALA A 218 6.34 6.17 -19.95
N VAL A 219 7.66 5.93 -19.84
CA VAL A 219 8.68 6.94 -20.16
C VAL A 219 8.61 7.34 -21.64
N ALA A 220 8.49 6.38 -22.58
CA ALA A 220 8.38 6.68 -24.00
C ALA A 220 7.17 7.57 -24.31
N LEU A 221 5.99 7.26 -23.74
CA LEU A 221 4.80 8.09 -23.90
C LEU A 221 4.98 9.51 -23.34
N ILE A 222 5.71 9.66 -22.23
CA ILE A 222 5.98 10.95 -21.63
C ILE A 222 6.96 11.76 -22.51
N THR A 223 8.08 11.19 -22.89
CA THR A 223 9.11 11.89 -23.66
C THR A 223 8.59 12.38 -25.01
N GLU A 224 7.72 11.62 -25.66
CA GLU A 224 7.11 11.98 -26.94
C GLU A 224 5.92 12.95 -26.79
N GLY A 225 5.13 12.82 -25.69
CA GLY A 225 3.90 13.58 -25.51
C GLY A 225 4.03 14.83 -24.64
N VAL A 226 5.05 14.90 -23.77
CA VAL A 226 5.17 15.94 -22.74
C VAL A 226 6.10 17.09 -23.18
N GLY A 227 7.05 16.82 -24.05
CA GLY A 227 7.98 17.83 -24.56
C GLY A 227 7.27 19.02 -25.21
N PRO A 228 8.00 20.09 -25.55
CA PRO A 228 7.43 21.25 -26.22
C PRO A 228 6.73 20.80 -27.52
N GLY A 229 5.41 20.85 -27.51
CA GLY A 229 4.56 20.32 -28.55
C GLY A 229 4.88 20.95 -29.90
N ARG A 230 5.09 20.15 -30.94
CA ARG A 230 4.76 20.57 -32.28
C ARG A 230 3.26 20.79 -32.32
N ILE A 231 2.83 22.03 -32.27
CA ILE A 231 1.46 22.40 -32.59
C ILE A 231 1.32 22.23 -34.09
N ASP A 232 1.10 21.00 -34.55
CA ASP A 232 0.52 20.78 -35.85
C ASP A 232 -0.95 21.23 -35.74
N ALA A 233 -1.25 22.40 -36.31
CA ALA A 233 -2.52 23.10 -36.24
C ALA A 233 -3.66 22.39 -37.01
N HIS A 234 -3.79 21.07 -36.88
CA HIS A 234 -4.89 20.29 -37.44
C HIS A 234 -5.33 19.16 -36.51
N ALA A 235 -6.05 19.52 -35.48
CA ALA A 235 -7.00 18.61 -34.83
C ALA A 235 -8.19 19.42 -34.39
N ASP A 236 -9.01 19.77 -35.34
CA ASP A 236 -10.41 20.09 -35.11
C ASP A 236 -11.11 18.78 -34.66
N THR A 237 -11.01 18.49 -33.38
CA THR A 237 -11.81 17.43 -32.78
C THR A 237 -13.19 17.98 -32.54
N GLY A 238 -14.01 17.98 -33.62
CA GLY A 238 -15.44 18.17 -33.52
C GLY A 238 -16.05 17.05 -32.69
N ILE A 239 -16.07 17.24 -31.38
CA ILE A 239 -16.97 16.51 -30.47
C ILE A 239 -18.22 17.38 -30.39
N ASP A 240 -19.19 17.12 -31.26
CA ASP A 240 -20.53 17.64 -31.09
C ASP A 240 -21.08 17.13 -29.76
N THR A 241 -21.33 18.02 -28.87
CA THR A 241 -22.08 17.78 -27.65
C THR A 241 -23.57 17.98 -27.96
N ASP A 242 -24.28 16.87 -28.20
CA ASP A 242 -25.72 16.74 -28.01
C ASP A 242 -26.06 16.37 -26.56
#